data_0f0bda6f5b675b8fd38aeaac1e33d4a8
#
_entry.id   0f0bda6f5b675b8fd38aeaac1e33d4a8
#
_cell.length_a   1.000
_cell.length_b   1.000
_cell.length_c   1.000
_cell.angle_alpha   90.00
_cell.angle_beta   90.00
_cell.angle_gamma   90.00
#
_symmetry.space_group_name_H-M   'P 1'
#
loop_
_entity.id
_entity.type
_entity.pdbx_description
1 polymer ?
#
loop_
_entity_poly.entity_id
_entity_poly.type
_entity_poly.pdbx_seq_one_letter_code
_entity_poly.pdbx_strand_id
1 'polypeptide(L)'
;MNKNLLGAFVLAGTLLVGGVANAANWNGLANYPEVPNSANGSETYFFDKASQFSGIDSSRNYVFGINVVNMHNNQYGEATLFKYIVHPSLHIVYRFSPDGQAYQITPGSNEYNMFLAAWKEVYGTDFSFPAL
;
A
#
# COMPACT_ATOMS: atom_id res chain seq x y z
N MET A 1 4.36 -16.82 6.36
CA MET A 1 4.87 -16.18 5.77
C MET A 1 4.33 -15.45 4.86
N ASN A 2 4.26 -14.47 4.78
CA ASN A 2 3.75 -13.84 3.90
C ASN A 2 4.59 -13.32 2.96
N LYS A 3 5.78 -13.78 2.82
CA LYS A 3 6.51 -13.44 1.73
C LYS A 3 5.87 -13.87 0.51
N ASN A 4 5.09 -14.90 0.52
CA ASN A 4 4.35 -15.30 -0.66
C ASN A 4 3.27 -14.32 -1.02
N LEU A 5 2.60 -13.76 -0.04
CA LEU A 5 1.62 -12.75 -0.31
C LEU A 5 2.26 -11.52 -0.93
N LEU A 6 3.36 -11.08 -0.39
CA LEU A 6 4.04 -9.93 -0.96
C LEU A 6 4.48 -10.21 -2.39
N GLY A 7 5.04 -11.38 -2.62
CA GLY A 7 5.46 -11.72 -3.97
C GLY A 7 4.30 -11.81 -4.94
N ALA A 8 3.20 -12.41 -4.52
CA ALA A 8 2.04 -12.47 -5.37
C ALA A 8 1.49 -11.09 -5.68
N PHE A 9 1.47 -10.23 -4.69
CA PHE A 9 0.98 -8.89 -4.89
C PHE A 9 1.81 -8.14 -5.91
N VAL A 10 3.11 -8.22 -5.78
CA VAL A 10 3.99 -7.55 -6.73
C VAL A 10 3.82 -8.11 -8.14
N LEU A 11 3.70 -9.42 -8.26
CA LEU A 11 3.55 -10.01 -9.57
C LEU A 11 2.20 -9.73 -10.19
N ALA A 12 1.19 -9.56 -9.38
CA ALA A 12 -0.08 -9.25 -9.96
C ALA A 12 -0.09 -7.93 -10.59
N GLY A 13 0.83 -7.05 -10.43
CA GLY A 13 0.63 -6.04 -10.98
C GLY A 13 1.00 -5.08 -11.36
N THR A 14 0.49 -4.68 -11.99
CA THR A 14 0.56 -3.57 -12.59
C THR A 14 -0.32 -2.67 -11.95
N LEU A 15 0.05 -2.12 -10.84
CA LEU A 15 -0.70 -1.10 -10.19
C LEU A 15 -0.56 0.18 -10.99
N LEU A 16 -1.66 0.60 -11.56
CA LEU A 16 -1.67 1.80 -12.37
C LEU A 16 -2.10 2.96 -11.49
N VAL A 17 -1.20 3.87 -11.27
CA VAL A 17 -1.47 5.03 -10.46
C VAL A 17 -2.48 5.91 -11.14
N GLY A 18 -3.53 6.25 -10.43
CA GLY A 18 -4.51 7.17 -10.94
C GLY A 18 -5.38 6.65 -12.04
N GLY A 19 -5.19 5.42 -12.43
CA GLY A 19 -5.93 4.91 -13.54
C GLY A 19 -7.21 4.21 -13.21
N VAL A 20 -7.45 3.94 -11.94
CA VAL A 20 -8.61 3.17 -11.57
C VAL A 20 -9.53 4.03 -10.78
N ALA A 21 -10.64 4.31 -11.37
CA ALA A 21 -11.56 5.17 -10.73
C ALA A 21 -12.54 4.46 -9.86
N ASN A 22 -12.80 3.20 -10.09
CA ASN A 22 -13.92 2.59 -9.47
C ASN A 22 -13.60 1.31 -8.75
N ALA A 23 -12.57 1.32 -7.94
CA ALA A 23 -12.27 0.17 -7.12
C ALA A 23 -13.45 -0.08 -6.19
N ALA A 24 -13.94 -1.31 -6.19
CA ALA A 24 -15.09 -1.67 -5.38
C ALA A 24 -14.65 -1.91 -3.94
N ASN A 25 -15.56 -1.70 -3.00
CA ASN A 25 -15.30 -2.10 -1.63
C ASN A 25 -15.65 -3.58 -1.48
N TRP A 26 -14.92 -4.27 -0.62
CA TRP A 26 -15.20 -5.68 -0.38
C TRP A 26 -16.59 -5.81 0.24
N ASN A 27 -17.46 -6.53 -0.44
CA ASN A 27 -18.84 -6.74 -0.01
C ASN A 27 -19.57 -5.43 0.34
N GLY A 28 -19.20 -4.33 -0.33
CA GLY A 28 -19.81 -3.04 -0.07
C GLY A 28 -19.38 -2.36 1.22
N LEU A 29 -18.39 -2.91 1.92
CA LEU A 29 -17.96 -2.37 3.20
C LEU A 29 -16.95 -1.25 2.99
N ALA A 30 -17.27 -0.05 3.46
CA ALA A 30 -16.42 1.11 3.25
C ALA A 30 -15.02 0.97 3.86
N ASN A 31 -14.87 0.12 4.87
CA ASN A 31 -13.57 -0.11 5.49
C ASN A 31 -12.59 -0.84 4.58
N TYR A 32 -13.07 -1.52 3.55
CA TYR A 32 -12.23 -2.38 2.72
C TYR A 32 -12.27 -1.97 1.26
N PRO A 33 -11.68 -0.82 0.89
CA PRO A 33 -11.60 -0.46 -0.53
C PRO A 33 -10.56 -1.31 -1.23
N GLU A 34 -10.84 -1.67 -2.45
CA GLU A 34 -9.94 -2.51 -3.23
C GLU A 34 -8.64 -1.77 -3.54
N VAL A 35 -7.52 -2.49 -3.43
CA VAL A 35 -6.23 -1.99 -3.92
C VAL A 35 -6.32 -1.96 -5.44
N PRO A 36 -6.06 -0.82 -6.09
CA PRO A 36 -6.26 -0.69 -7.53
C PRO A 36 -5.51 -1.75 -8.33
N ASN A 37 -6.20 -2.35 -9.27
CA ASN A 37 -5.63 -3.32 -10.21
C ASN A 37 -4.93 -4.51 -9.55
N SER A 38 -5.38 -4.90 -8.38
CA SER A 38 -4.75 -5.99 -7.66
C SER A 38 -5.43 -7.34 -7.87
N ALA A 39 -6.57 -7.39 -8.54
CA ALA A 39 -7.29 -8.64 -8.75
C ALA A 39 -6.47 -9.56 -9.65
N ASN A 40 -6.41 -10.84 -9.29
CA ASN A 40 -5.64 -11.82 -10.05
C ASN A 40 -6.29 -13.18 -9.84
N GLY A 41 -7.11 -13.62 -10.77
CA GLY A 41 -7.85 -14.86 -10.64
C GLY A 41 -8.84 -14.77 -9.47
N SER A 42 -8.71 -15.68 -8.50
CA SER A 42 -9.56 -15.67 -7.32
C SER A 42 -9.02 -14.80 -6.19
N GLU A 43 -7.89 -14.13 -6.43
CA GLU A 43 -7.26 -13.30 -5.41
C GLU A 43 -7.58 -11.84 -5.67
N THR A 44 -7.98 -11.14 -4.64
CA THR A 44 -8.17 -9.69 -4.69
C THR A 44 -7.66 -9.10 -3.39
N TYR A 45 -7.09 -7.93 -3.46
CA TYR A 45 -6.48 -7.30 -2.29
C TYR A 45 -7.23 -6.03 -1.95
N PHE A 46 -7.46 -5.83 -0.66
CA PHE A 46 -8.22 -4.68 -0.16
C PHE A 46 -7.42 -4.02 0.95
N PHE A 47 -7.52 -2.71 1.06
CA PHE A 47 -6.99 -2.02 2.23
C PHE A 47 -7.92 -2.22 3.40
N ASP A 48 -7.37 -2.24 4.61
CA ASP A 48 -8.14 -2.20 5.84
C ASP A 48 -7.99 -0.79 6.41
N LYS A 49 -8.97 0.06 6.17
CA LYS A 49 -8.86 1.46 6.56
C LYS A 49 -8.72 1.65 8.06
N ALA A 50 -9.33 0.80 8.84
CA ALA A 50 -9.25 0.92 10.29
C ALA A 50 -7.84 0.70 10.82
N SER A 51 -6.97 0.06 10.04
CA SER A 51 -5.60 -0.20 10.45
C SER A 51 -4.64 0.93 10.13
N GLN A 52 -5.09 1.93 9.37
CA GLN A 52 -4.16 2.96 8.90
C GLN A 52 -3.62 3.84 10.02
N PHE A 53 -2.40 4.28 9.86
CA PHE A 53 -1.79 5.24 10.76
C PHE A 53 -0.85 6.14 9.99
N SER A 54 -0.60 7.32 10.53
CA SER A 54 0.34 8.26 9.93
C SER A 54 0.91 9.16 11.01
N GLY A 55 2.08 9.69 10.75
CA GLY A 55 2.73 10.59 11.68
C GLY A 55 4.02 11.13 11.08
N ILE A 56 4.71 11.93 11.86
CA ILE A 56 6.01 12.50 11.51
C ILE A 56 6.98 12.10 12.60
N ASP A 57 8.11 11.53 12.23
CA ASP A 57 9.09 11.10 13.22
C ASP A 57 9.98 12.27 13.66
N SER A 58 10.91 12.01 14.56
CA SER A 58 11.77 13.05 15.13
C SER A 58 12.71 13.64 14.08
N SER A 59 12.93 12.96 12.98
CA SER A 59 13.77 13.45 11.89
C SER A 59 12.95 14.14 10.80
N ARG A 60 11.66 14.38 11.09
CA ARG A 60 10.74 15.05 10.17
C ARG A 60 10.45 14.24 8.91
N ASN A 61 10.54 12.94 8.99
CA ASN A 61 10.10 12.05 7.94
C ASN A 61 8.62 11.72 8.12
N TYR A 62 7.91 11.54 7.03
CA TYR A 62 6.54 11.06 7.10
C TYR A 62 6.55 9.55 7.24
N VAL A 63 5.83 9.04 8.23
CA VAL A 63 5.70 7.60 8.46
C VAL A 63 4.24 7.24 8.37
N PHE A 64 3.91 6.25 7.59
CA PHE A 64 2.52 5.82 7.52
C PHE A 64 2.44 4.34 7.17
N GLY A 65 1.30 3.77 7.41
CA GLY A 65 1.07 2.38 7.05
C GLY A 65 -0.40 2.02 7.04
N ILE A 66 -0.69 0.89 6.42
CA ILE A 66 -2.02 0.36 6.32
C ILE A 66 -1.93 -1.13 6.03
N ASN A 67 -2.83 -1.91 6.59
CA ASN A 67 -2.88 -3.33 6.27
C ASN A 67 -3.53 -3.55 4.90
N VAL A 68 -3.00 -4.50 4.18
CA VAL A 68 -3.59 -5.00 2.95
C VAL A 68 -4.04 -6.43 3.22
N VAL A 69 -5.30 -6.71 2.91
CA VAL A 69 -5.89 -8.01 3.16
C VAL A 69 -6.06 -8.75 1.85
N ASN A 70 -5.64 -9.99 1.83
CA ASN A 70 -5.86 -10.87 0.69
C ASN A 70 -7.24 -11.52 0.87
N MET A 71 -8.10 -11.35 -0.13
CA MET A 71 -9.39 -12.04 -0.17
C MET A 71 -9.31 -13.12 -1.23
N HIS A 72 -9.30 -14.38 -0.80
CA HIS A 72 -9.27 -15.51 -1.71
C HIS A 72 -10.68 -16.06 -1.85
N ASN A 73 -11.20 -16.15 -3.06
CA ASN A 73 -12.58 -16.58 -3.31
C ASN A 73 -13.57 -15.82 -2.41
N ASN A 74 -13.33 -14.52 -2.31
CA ASN A 74 -14.16 -13.62 -1.50
C ASN A 74 -14.16 -13.95 0.01
N GLN A 75 -13.17 -14.70 0.47
CA GLN A 75 -13.01 -15.02 1.89
C GLN A 75 -11.83 -14.21 2.44
N TYR A 76 -12.02 -13.67 3.64
CA TYR A 76 -10.98 -12.93 4.32
C TYR A 76 -9.79 -13.85 4.56
N GLY A 77 -8.65 -13.46 4.06
CA GLY A 77 -7.44 -14.24 4.20
C GLY A 77 -6.44 -13.55 5.12
N GLU A 78 -5.23 -13.40 4.60
CA GLU A 78 -4.12 -12.90 5.39
C GLU A 78 -4.00 -11.39 5.28
N ALA A 79 -3.70 -10.72 6.38
CA ALA A 79 -3.45 -9.27 6.38
C ALA A 79 -1.95 -9.03 6.51
N THR A 80 -1.43 -8.11 5.71
CA THR A 80 -0.02 -7.73 5.74
C THR A 80 0.10 -6.23 5.89
N LEU A 81 0.93 -5.80 6.83
CA LEU A 81 1.16 -4.37 7.02
C LEU A 81 2.13 -3.85 5.96
N PHE A 82 1.72 -2.80 5.25
CA PHE A 82 2.59 -2.04 4.37
C PHE A 82 2.92 -0.74 5.07
N LYS A 83 4.18 -0.59 5.47
CA LYS A 83 4.64 0.58 6.22
C LYS A 83 5.76 1.26 5.46
N TYR A 84 5.70 2.59 5.41
CA TYR A 84 6.62 3.39 4.61
C TYR A 84 7.15 4.56 5.39
N ILE A 85 8.36 5.01 5.02
CA ILE A 85 8.92 6.27 5.47
C ILE A 85 9.22 7.10 4.23
N VAL A 86 8.74 8.33 4.21
CA VAL A 86 9.06 9.30 3.18
C VAL A 86 10.05 10.30 3.75
N HIS A 87 11.19 10.44 3.07
CA HIS A 87 12.28 11.31 3.48
C HIS A 87 12.26 12.54 2.58
N PRO A 88 11.60 13.64 2.97
CA PRO A 88 11.36 14.74 2.02
C PRO A 88 12.65 15.41 1.55
N SER A 89 13.61 15.60 2.43
CA SER A 89 14.80 16.33 2.06
C SER A 89 15.67 15.59 1.04
N LEU A 90 15.62 14.26 1.05
CA LEU A 90 16.39 13.46 0.10
C LEU A 90 15.57 12.95 -1.05
N HIS A 91 14.26 13.16 -1.02
CA HIS A 91 13.34 12.63 -2.03
C HIS A 91 13.46 11.10 -2.15
N ILE A 92 13.47 10.43 -1.02
CA ILE A 92 13.61 8.99 -0.96
C ILE A 92 12.41 8.41 -0.21
N VAL A 93 11.94 7.26 -0.68
CA VAL A 93 10.89 6.50 0.00
C VAL A 93 11.46 5.14 0.37
N TYR A 94 11.24 4.76 1.63
CA TYR A 94 11.61 3.44 2.12
C TYR A 94 10.36 2.64 2.46
N ARG A 95 10.45 1.35 2.28
CA ARG A 95 9.44 0.42 2.77
C ARG A 95 10.06 -0.43 3.86
N PHE A 96 9.27 -0.75 4.90
CA PHE A 96 9.69 -1.71 5.90
C PHE A 96 9.27 -3.09 5.43
N SER A 97 10.20 -4.05 5.47
CA SER A 97 9.85 -5.44 5.27
C SER A 97 9.26 -6.01 6.56
N PRO A 98 8.63 -7.19 6.49
CA PRO A 98 8.01 -7.77 7.68
C PRO A 98 8.97 -7.99 8.86
N ASP A 99 10.26 -8.11 8.59
CA ASP A 99 11.25 -8.29 9.66
C ASP A 99 11.74 -6.96 10.24
N GLY A 100 11.16 -5.84 9.80
CA GLY A 100 11.51 -4.54 10.35
C GLY A 100 12.65 -3.82 9.64
N GLN A 101 13.24 -4.43 8.63
CA GLN A 101 14.31 -3.78 7.88
C GLN A 101 13.69 -2.79 6.88
N ALA A 102 14.31 -1.63 6.75
CA ALA A 102 13.86 -0.64 5.78
C ALA A 102 14.71 -0.72 4.52
N TYR A 103 14.09 -0.60 3.37
CA TYR A 103 14.82 -0.55 2.11
C TYR A 103 14.17 0.45 1.16
N GLN A 104 15.01 1.05 0.33
CA GLN A 104 14.54 2.06 -0.60
C GLN A 104 13.75 1.43 -1.73
N ILE A 105 12.64 2.07 -2.10
CA ILE A 105 11.86 1.64 -3.26
C ILE A 105 12.01 2.69 -4.36
N THR A 106 11.97 2.22 -5.60
CA THR A 106 12.34 3.03 -6.75
C THR A 106 11.12 3.40 -7.57
N PRO A 107 10.97 4.68 -7.96
CA PRO A 107 9.87 5.08 -8.82
C PRO A 107 9.80 4.22 -10.08
N GLY A 108 8.59 3.86 -10.47
CA GLY A 108 8.35 3.02 -11.63
C GLY A 108 8.27 1.53 -11.32
N SER A 109 8.63 1.11 -10.12
CA SER A 109 8.50 -0.29 -9.74
C SER A 109 7.11 -0.58 -9.23
N ASN A 110 6.73 -1.86 -9.20
CA ASN A 110 5.44 -2.26 -8.62
C ASN A 110 5.37 -1.92 -7.15
N GLU A 111 6.48 -2.04 -6.43
CA GLU A 111 6.50 -1.66 -5.02
C GLU A 111 6.24 -0.18 -4.82
N TYR A 112 6.77 0.65 -5.70
CA TYR A 112 6.53 2.09 -5.62
C TYR A 112 5.08 2.40 -5.98
N ASN A 113 4.52 1.70 -6.94
CA ASN A 113 3.11 1.87 -7.30
C ASN A 113 2.18 1.51 -6.13
N MET A 114 2.55 0.49 -5.38
CA MET A 114 1.82 0.14 -4.16
C MET A 114 1.92 1.25 -3.13
N PHE A 115 3.10 1.83 -2.96
CA PHE A 115 3.29 2.98 -2.09
C PHE A 115 2.37 4.13 -2.49
N LEU A 116 2.30 4.44 -3.78
CA LEU A 116 1.44 5.53 -4.26
C LEU A 116 -0.03 5.25 -3.96
N ALA A 117 -0.47 4.03 -4.14
CA ALA A 117 -1.84 3.64 -3.82
C ALA A 117 -2.12 3.75 -2.33
N ALA A 118 -1.19 3.30 -1.50
CA ALA A 118 -1.33 3.38 -0.05
C ALA A 118 -1.33 4.83 0.44
N TRP A 119 -0.46 5.66 -0.13
CA TRP A 119 -0.44 7.08 0.21
C TRP A 119 -1.80 7.72 -0.08
N LYS A 120 -2.34 7.46 -1.26
CA LYS A 120 -3.62 8.05 -1.64
C LYS A 120 -4.74 7.59 -0.72
N GLU A 121 -4.70 6.33 -0.31
CA GLU A 121 -5.71 5.80 0.60
C GLU A 121 -5.62 6.46 1.96
N VAL A 122 -4.42 6.62 2.50
CA VAL A 122 -4.23 7.17 3.86
C VAL A 122 -4.40 8.69 3.88
N TYR A 123 -3.86 9.39 2.89
CA TYR A 123 -3.86 10.86 2.92
C TYR A 123 -4.94 11.48 2.05
N GLY A 124 -5.57 10.72 1.17
CA GLY A 124 -6.66 11.22 0.33
C GLY A 124 -6.24 12.02 -0.89
N THR A 125 -4.95 12.15 -1.15
CA THR A 125 -4.43 12.90 -2.28
C THR A 125 -3.33 12.11 -2.98
N ASP A 126 -3.03 12.47 -4.21
CA ASP A 126 -1.91 11.87 -4.91
C ASP A 126 -0.61 12.29 -4.23
N PHE A 127 0.37 11.38 -4.26
CA PHE A 127 1.64 11.64 -3.61
C PHE A 127 2.47 12.66 -4.39
N SER A 128 3.05 13.57 -3.65
CA SER A 128 4.20 14.35 -4.12
C SER A 128 5.07 14.59 -2.88
N PHE A 129 6.37 14.79 -3.09
CA PHE A 129 7.22 15.00 -1.92
C PHE A 129 6.79 16.27 -1.19
N PRO A 130 6.56 16.16 0.13
CA PRO A 130 6.14 17.33 0.92
C PRO A 130 7.21 18.39 0.92
N ALA A 131 6.78 19.63 1.05
CA ALA A 131 7.71 20.73 1.26
C ALA A 131 8.37 20.61 2.62
N LEU A 132 9.57 21.07 2.72
CA LEU A 132 10.32 21.02 3.97
C LEU A 132 9.91 22.13 4.95
#